data_505d438536ef91d48dd07419dbadeaea
#
_entry.id   505d438536ef91d48dd07419dbadeaea
#
_cell.length_a   1.000
_cell.length_b   1.000
_cell.length_c   1.000
_cell.angle_alpha   90.00
_cell.angle_beta   90.00
_cell.angle_gamma   90.00
#
_symmetry.space_group_name_H-M   'P 1'
#
loop_
_entity.id
_entity.type
_entity.pdbx_description
1 polymer ?
#
loop_
_entity_poly.entity_id
_entity_poly.type
_entity_poly.pdbx_seq_one_letter_code
_entity_poly.pdbx_strand_id
1 'polypeptide(L)'
;MAHPKLNLEENHFGDFKFLGTSTGGAMPLDEQERVRRHFSAVALIVLALFALLFLRLWFLQLVQGEYLRQRSEQNRIRLIDLPPWRGKILDRDGQVLVGNRPSYELMAVLEDVGDIALLSRRLAILLHMGQKQIGAQLENARANGLYQVRLRGDLSWEELAHVATYQPELPGVLVQLQPKREYRQNGQAAHVLGYLGEISEAQLKSGKFANYKVGDYVGRYGIELACDNYLMGARGHRRIEVDAYGREFGQMDSISPTPGANVYLTLDSRMQQEAEDCLEGKAGAIVALDPRSGKILAMASSPTFSQEAFERGLPPQEWQRLSQDKSHPLENRALQGQYPPGSTFKIIMAVAGLEEKVITPETTFNCTGSLVCGDHEFKCWKKGGHGEVNLHRALVESCDVYFYNLGERLGIDRIAKWSRRFGLGQ
;
A
#
# COMPACT_ATOMS: atom_id res chain seq x y z
N MET A 1 42.60 8.55 -49.21
CA MET A 1 43.27 7.50 -50.03
C MET A 1 42.20 6.51 -50.47
N ALA A 2 42.03 6.45 -51.80
CA ALA A 2 41.53 5.35 -52.64
C ALA A 2 40.13 4.75 -52.36
N HIS A 3 39.17 5.18 -53.16
CA HIS A 3 37.97 4.43 -53.53
C HIS A 3 38.33 3.27 -54.48
N PRO A 4 37.76 2.09 -54.34
CA PRO A 4 37.75 1.11 -55.43
C PRO A 4 36.52 1.35 -56.32
N LYS A 5 36.79 1.49 -57.61
CA LYS A 5 35.82 1.50 -58.70
C LYS A 5 35.25 0.08 -58.84
N LEU A 6 33.96 -0.06 -58.88
CA LEU A 6 33.28 -1.29 -59.33
C LEU A 6 33.09 -1.23 -60.84
N ASN A 7 33.68 -2.18 -61.52
CA ASN A 7 33.45 -2.48 -62.93
C ASN A 7 32.05 -3.01 -63.16
N LEU A 8 31.33 -2.40 -64.06
CA LEU A 8 30.11 -2.93 -64.65
C LEU A 8 30.53 -3.90 -65.76
N GLU A 9 30.44 -5.17 -65.54
CA GLU A 9 30.44 -6.16 -66.63
C GLU A 9 29.08 -6.20 -67.30
N GLU A 10 29.11 -5.99 -68.60
CA GLU A 10 28.01 -6.17 -69.54
C GLU A 10 27.58 -7.66 -69.52
N ASN A 11 26.35 -7.95 -69.11
CA ASN A 11 25.74 -9.25 -69.31
C ASN A 11 24.78 -9.23 -70.48
N HIS A 12 25.17 -10.01 -71.47
CA HIS A 12 24.44 -10.45 -72.64
C HIS A 12 22.92 -10.56 -72.43
N PHE A 13 22.16 -9.75 -73.13
CA PHE A 13 20.79 -10.02 -73.49
C PHE A 13 20.80 -11.00 -74.66
N GLY A 14 20.45 -12.25 -74.36
CA GLY A 14 20.27 -13.28 -75.35
C GLY A 14 19.08 -12.98 -76.27
N ASP A 15 19.38 -13.10 -77.57
CA ASP A 15 18.44 -12.99 -78.70
C ASP A 15 17.19 -13.84 -78.48
N PHE A 16 16.05 -13.24 -78.18
CA PHE A 16 14.74 -13.87 -78.39
C PHE A 16 14.40 -13.70 -79.87
N LYS A 17 14.71 -14.72 -80.70
CA LYS A 17 14.17 -14.85 -82.02
C LYS A 17 12.67 -15.01 -81.97
N PHE A 18 11.94 -14.01 -82.36
CA PHE A 18 10.55 -14.10 -82.77
C PHE A 18 10.47 -14.98 -84.03
N LEU A 19 10.17 -16.25 -83.87
CA LEU A 19 9.77 -17.15 -84.96
C LEU A 19 8.25 -17.07 -85.07
N GLY A 20 7.84 -16.63 -86.28
CA GLY A 20 6.47 -16.85 -86.70
C GLY A 20 5.70 -15.63 -87.14
N THR A 21 6.00 -15.14 -88.41
CA THR A 21 4.98 -14.49 -89.18
C THR A 21 3.90 -15.51 -89.53
N SER A 22 2.89 -15.64 -88.67
CA SER A 22 1.69 -16.34 -89.06
C SER A 22 0.85 -15.34 -89.91
N THR A 23 0.72 -15.66 -91.19
CA THR A 23 -0.25 -15.08 -92.11
C THR A 23 -1.60 -14.95 -91.40
N GLY A 24 -2.13 -13.71 -91.43
CA GLY A 24 -3.44 -13.39 -90.86
C GLY A 24 -4.56 -14.10 -91.60
N GLY A 25 -4.91 -15.28 -91.05
CA GLY A 25 -6.19 -15.83 -91.30
C GLY A 25 -7.18 -15.12 -90.36
N ALA A 26 -8.12 -14.39 -90.91
CA ALA A 26 -9.21 -13.81 -90.07
C ALA A 26 -9.88 -14.96 -89.33
N MET A 27 -9.86 -14.90 -87.99
CA MET A 27 -10.61 -15.85 -87.16
C MET A 27 -12.06 -15.95 -87.64
N PRO A 28 -12.63 -17.15 -87.74
CA PRO A 28 -14.05 -17.32 -88.11
C PRO A 28 -14.91 -16.47 -87.20
N LEU A 29 -15.90 -15.80 -87.76
CA LEU A 29 -16.80 -14.86 -87.03
C LEU A 29 -17.41 -15.50 -85.78
N ASP A 30 -17.65 -16.77 -85.80
CA ASP A 30 -18.22 -17.57 -84.70
C ASP A 30 -17.20 -17.75 -83.54
N GLU A 31 -15.92 -17.84 -83.82
CA GLU A 31 -14.82 -17.92 -82.81
C GLU A 31 -14.54 -16.53 -82.18
N GLN A 32 -14.62 -15.46 -82.93
CA GLN A 32 -14.52 -14.10 -82.47
C GLN A 32 -15.69 -13.75 -81.50
N GLU A 33 -16.87 -14.20 -81.80
CA GLU A 33 -18.04 -13.96 -80.91
C GLU A 33 -17.94 -14.80 -79.64
N ARG A 34 -17.43 -16.02 -79.66
CA ARG A 34 -17.19 -16.81 -78.44
C ARG A 34 -16.11 -16.22 -77.54
N VAL A 35 -14.99 -15.81 -78.10
CA VAL A 35 -13.91 -15.12 -77.37
C VAL A 35 -14.44 -13.80 -76.79
N ARG A 36 -15.20 -13.05 -77.51
CA ARG A 36 -15.81 -11.81 -77.01
C ARG A 36 -16.81 -12.06 -75.89
N ARG A 37 -17.66 -13.09 -75.96
CA ARG A 37 -18.57 -13.49 -74.87
C ARG A 37 -17.81 -13.93 -73.63
N HIS A 38 -16.75 -14.73 -73.76
CA HIS A 38 -15.90 -15.10 -72.62
C HIS A 38 -15.19 -13.91 -72.01
N PHE A 39 -14.61 -13.03 -72.83
CA PHE A 39 -14.03 -11.77 -72.35
C PHE A 39 -15.07 -10.87 -71.62
N SER A 40 -16.27 -10.76 -72.18
CA SER A 40 -17.33 -9.97 -71.54
C SER A 40 -17.81 -10.64 -70.24
N ALA A 41 -17.88 -11.96 -70.17
CA ALA A 41 -18.25 -12.67 -68.94
C ALA A 41 -17.18 -12.51 -67.84
N VAL A 42 -15.88 -12.66 -68.24
CA VAL A 42 -14.79 -12.44 -67.29
C VAL A 42 -14.74 -10.97 -66.82
N ALA A 43 -14.93 -9.99 -67.73
CA ALA A 43 -14.97 -8.58 -67.37
C ALA A 43 -16.15 -8.29 -66.43
N LEU A 44 -17.31 -8.92 -66.61
CA LEU A 44 -18.47 -8.74 -65.73
C LEU A 44 -18.23 -9.35 -64.35
N ILE A 45 -17.56 -10.50 -64.28
CA ILE A 45 -17.15 -11.11 -63.01
C ILE A 45 -16.15 -10.21 -62.25
N VAL A 46 -15.15 -9.71 -62.94
CA VAL A 46 -14.16 -8.78 -62.34
C VAL A 46 -14.86 -7.51 -61.86
N LEU A 47 -15.77 -6.94 -62.66
CA LEU A 47 -16.52 -5.76 -62.26
C LEU A 47 -17.44 -6.00 -61.05
N ALA A 48 -18.05 -7.18 -60.97
CA ALA A 48 -18.86 -7.60 -59.84
C ALA A 48 -18.02 -7.76 -58.55
N LEU A 49 -16.80 -8.33 -58.66
CA LEU A 49 -15.87 -8.42 -57.55
C LEU A 49 -15.41 -7.04 -57.07
N PHE A 50 -15.11 -6.12 -57.97
CA PHE A 50 -14.78 -4.73 -57.62
C PHE A 50 -15.97 -4.02 -56.97
N ALA A 51 -17.17 -4.20 -57.47
CA ALA A 51 -18.38 -3.65 -56.85
C ALA A 51 -18.58 -4.17 -55.45
N LEU A 52 -18.36 -5.46 -55.19
CA LEU A 52 -18.46 -6.07 -53.87
C LEU A 52 -17.40 -5.52 -52.92
N LEU A 53 -16.16 -5.34 -53.40
CA LEU A 53 -15.08 -4.72 -52.62
C LEU A 53 -15.38 -3.26 -52.31
N PHE A 54 -15.92 -2.52 -53.29
CA PHE A 54 -16.34 -1.13 -53.12
C PHE A 54 -17.46 -1.01 -52.07
N LEU A 55 -18.48 -1.85 -52.14
CA LEU A 55 -19.58 -1.89 -51.16
C LEU A 55 -19.06 -2.24 -49.79
N ARG A 56 -18.10 -3.20 -49.68
CA ARG A 56 -17.50 -3.52 -48.42
C ARG A 56 -16.67 -2.39 -47.84
N LEU A 57 -15.91 -1.70 -48.69
CA LEU A 57 -15.10 -0.54 -48.29
C LEU A 57 -16.04 0.62 -47.83
N TRP A 58 -17.09 0.89 -48.61
CA TRP A 58 -18.10 1.88 -48.26
C TRP A 58 -18.74 1.58 -46.91
N PHE A 59 -19.12 0.31 -46.67
CA PHE A 59 -19.71 -0.13 -45.39
C PHE A 59 -18.74 0.08 -44.23
N LEU A 60 -17.48 -0.29 -44.41
CA LEU A 60 -16.42 -0.13 -43.35
C LEU A 60 -16.14 1.34 -43.08
N GLN A 61 -16.08 2.20 -44.11
CA GLN A 61 -15.71 3.61 -43.94
C GLN A 61 -16.86 4.50 -43.48
N LEU A 62 -18.07 4.29 -43.97
CA LEU A 62 -19.21 5.17 -43.67
C LEU A 62 -20.15 4.60 -42.61
N VAL A 63 -20.47 3.31 -42.62
CA VAL A 63 -21.36 2.70 -41.63
C VAL A 63 -20.65 2.34 -40.35
N GLN A 64 -19.44 1.75 -40.44
CA GLN A 64 -18.63 1.37 -39.27
C GLN A 64 -17.49 2.33 -38.99
N GLY A 65 -17.29 3.38 -39.76
CA GLY A 65 -16.15 4.29 -39.69
C GLY A 65 -15.98 4.92 -38.31
N GLU A 66 -17.07 5.44 -37.74
CA GLU A 66 -17.04 6.03 -36.39
C GLU A 66 -16.70 4.99 -35.31
N TYR A 67 -17.31 3.83 -35.38
CA TYR A 67 -16.99 2.72 -34.43
C TYR A 67 -15.55 2.27 -34.55
N LEU A 68 -15.04 2.07 -35.76
CA LEU A 68 -13.66 1.65 -35.98
C LEU A 68 -12.65 2.74 -35.59
N ARG A 69 -13.01 4.02 -35.80
CA ARG A 69 -12.21 5.17 -35.36
C ARG A 69 -12.15 5.22 -33.82
N GLN A 70 -13.27 5.14 -33.14
CA GLN A 70 -13.31 5.10 -31.66
C GLN A 70 -12.48 3.94 -31.11
N ARG A 71 -12.57 2.78 -31.72
CA ARG A 71 -11.80 1.61 -31.32
C ARG A 71 -10.30 1.79 -31.58
N SER A 72 -9.93 2.45 -32.67
CA SER A 72 -8.52 2.81 -32.93
C SER A 72 -8.00 3.84 -31.95
N GLU A 73 -8.80 4.86 -31.61
CA GLU A 73 -8.45 5.85 -30.60
C GLU A 73 -8.32 5.23 -29.21
N GLN A 74 -9.21 4.31 -28.82
CA GLN A 74 -9.10 3.58 -27.56
C GLN A 74 -7.87 2.71 -27.46
N ASN A 75 -7.43 2.11 -28.56
CA ASN A 75 -6.20 1.32 -28.59
C ASN A 75 -4.92 2.18 -28.57
N ARG A 76 -5.00 3.45 -28.98
CA ARG A 76 -3.87 4.37 -29.07
C ARG A 76 -3.69 5.21 -27.81
N ILE A 77 -4.78 5.51 -27.10
CA ILE A 77 -4.77 6.35 -25.90
C ILE A 77 -4.73 5.48 -24.65
N ARG A 78 -3.76 5.73 -23.78
CA ARG A 78 -3.65 5.08 -22.47
C ARG A 78 -3.75 6.08 -21.36
N LEU A 79 -4.46 5.70 -20.31
CA LEU A 79 -4.55 6.43 -19.06
C LEU A 79 -3.55 5.84 -18.07
N ILE A 80 -2.49 6.59 -17.78
CA ILE A 80 -1.53 6.25 -16.73
C ILE A 80 -2.01 6.90 -15.43
N ASP A 81 -2.23 6.09 -14.42
CA ASP A 81 -2.60 6.53 -13.09
C ASP A 81 -1.38 7.11 -12.37
N LEU A 82 -1.50 8.30 -11.82
CA LEU A 82 -0.45 8.97 -11.08
C LEU A 82 -0.83 8.96 -9.59
N PRO A 83 -0.19 8.13 -8.77
CA PRO A 83 -0.49 8.08 -7.35
C PRO A 83 -0.05 9.36 -6.66
N PRO A 84 -0.82 9.85 -5.67
CA PRO A 84 -0.43 11.01 -4.88
C PRO A 84 0.69 10.67 -3.90
N TRP A 85 1.50 11.64 -3.55
CA TRP A 85 2.36 11.57 -2.39
C TRP A 85 1.50 11.58 -1.13
N ARG A 86 1.66 10.58 -0.28
CA ARG A 86 0.93 10.52 0.99
C ARG A 86 1.42 11.64 1.91
N GLY A 87 0.52 12.27 2.67
CA GLY A 87 0.88 13.30 3.64
C GLY A 87 1.92 12.81 4.65
N LYS A 88 2.79 13.69 5.11
CA LYS A 88 3.80 13.38 6.13
C LYS A 88 3.17 13.34 7.51
N ILE A 89 3.74 12.54 8.41
CA ILE A 89 3.43 12.59 9.85
C ILE A 89 4.63 13.23 10.54
N LEU A 90 4.36 14.30 11.27
CA LEU A 90 5.38 15.12 11.91
C LEU A 90 5.15 15.13 13.42
N ASP A 91 6.21 15.32 14.17
CA ASP A 91 6.15 15.56 15.61
C ASP A 91 5.70 17.00 15.92
N ARG A 92 5.68 17.37 17.20
CA ARG A 92 5.27 18.69 17.69
C ARG A 92 6.15 19.83 17.19
N ASP A 93 7.40 19.56 16.87
CA ASP A 93 8.40 20.53 16.43
C ASP A 93 8.54 20.55 14.89
N GLY A 94 7.71 19.78 14.16
CA GLY A 94 7.72 19.69 12.71
C GLY A 94 8.79 18.74 12.15
N GLN A 95 9.41 17.91 13.00
CA GLN A 95 10.31 16.86 12.51
C GLN A 95 9.51 15.73 11.86
N VAL A 96 9.98 15.26 10.72
CA VAL A 96 9.32 14.17 9.99
C VAL A 96 9.56 12.85 10.71
N LEU A 97 8.49 12.25 11.20
CA LEU A 97 8.48 10.90 11.76
C LEU A 97 8.25 9.85 10.65
N VAL A 98 7.30 10.14 9.77
CA VAL A 98 6.98 9.29 8.62
C VAL A 98 6.89 10.16 7.38
N GLY A 99 7.70 9.85 6.39
CA GLY A 99 7.79 10.53 5.11
C GLY A 99 7.44 9.63 3.94
N ASN A 100 7.94 9.99 2.76
CA ASN A 100 7.87 9.18 1.56
C ASN A 100 9.19 9.28 0.82
N ARG A 101 9.58 8.20 0.17
CA ARG A 101 10.68 8.16 -0.79
C ARG A 101 10.21 7.72 -2.17
N PRO A 102 10.90 8.13 -3.23
CA PRO A 102 10.63 7.59 -4.55
C PRO A 102 10.99 6.09 -4.57
N SER A 103 10.15 5.30 -5.23
CA SER A 103 10.37 3.89 -5.49
C SER A 103 10.02 3.59 -6.95
N TYR A 104 10.76 2.73 -7.59
CA TYR A 104 10.48 2.30 -8.95
C TYR A 104 9.84 0.92 -8.91
N GLU A 105 8.69 0.80 -9.54
CA GLU A 105 7.96 -0.47 -9.65
C GLU A 105 7.96 -0.95 -11.09
N LEU A 106 8.12 -2.27 -11.26
CA LEU A 106 7.98 -2.92 -12.55
C LEU A 106 6.54 -3.37 -12.73
N MET A 107 5.90 -2.79 -13.74
CA MET A 107 4.53 -3.10 -14.12
C MET A 107 4.50 -3.84 -15.45
N ALA A 108 3.53 -4.71 -15.62
CA ALA A 108 3.22 -5.30 -16.92
C ALA A 108 1.80 -4.93 -17.36
N VAL A 109 1.66 -4.40 -18.57
CA VAL A 109 0.39 -4.14 -19.24
C VAL A 109 0.01 -5.38 -20.01
N LEU A 110 -1.02 -6.10 -19.56
CA LEU A 110 -1.32 -7.46 -20.03
C LEU A 110 -1.76 -7.54 -21.49
N GLU A 111 -2.32 -6.47 -22.03
CA GLU A 111 -2.69 -6.38 -23.45
C GLU A 111 -1.48 -6.38 -24.39
N ASP A 112 -0.33 -5.85 -23.92
CA ASP A 112 0.90 -5.75 -24.68
C ASP A 112 1.82 -6.96 -24.49
N VAL A 113 1.56 -7.78 -23.48
CA VAL A 113 2.29 -9.02 -23.23
C VAL A 113 1.77 -10.10 -24.18
N GLY A 114 2.52 -10.38 -25.24
CA GLY A 114 2.19 -11.44 -26.19
C GLY A 114 2.43 -12.84 -25.59
N ASP A 115 3.69 -13.21 -25.44
CA ASP A 115 4.11 -14.52 -24.89
C ASP A 115 4.55 -14.38 -23.43
N ILE A 116 3.70 -14.85 -22.51
CA ILE A 116 3.96 -14.84 -21.06
C ILE A 116 5.18 -15.70 -20.71
N ALA A 117 5.38 -16.84 -21.36
CA ALA A 117 6.48 -17.74 -21.04
C ALA A 117 7.83 -17.12 -21.41
N LEU A 118 7.91 -16.48 -22.57
CA LEU A 118 9.11 -15.77 -23.04
C LEU A 118 9.43 -14.57 -22.14
N LEU A 119 8.42 -13.74 -21.84
CA LEU A 119 8.59 -12.59 -20.96
C LEU A 119 9.04 -13.02 -19.56
N SER A 120 8.39 -14.02 -18.97
CA SER A 120 8.73 -14.54 -17.65
C SER A 120 10.16 -15.07 -17.60
N ARG A 121 10.63 -15.73 -18.65
CA ARG A 121 12.01 -16.22 -18.76
C ARG A 121 13.02 -15.06 -18.78
N ARG A 122 12.75 -14.03 -19.59
CA ARG A 122 13.63 -12.84 -19.68
C ARG A 122 13.71 -12.08 -18.36
N LEU A 123 12.56 -11.80 -17.75
CA LEU A 123 12.49 -11.10 -16.47
C LEU A 123 13.12 -11.92 -15.33
N ALA A 124 13.00 -13.23 -15.34
CA ALA A 124 13.63 -14.09 -14.35
C ALA A 124 15.15 -13.93 -14.31
N ILE A 125 15.77 -13.79 -15.49
CA ILE A 125 17.23 -13.56 -15.62
C ILE A 125 17.59 -12.15 -15.14
N LEU A 126 16.85 -11.13 -15.58
CA LEU A 126 17.16 -9.72 -15.30
C LEU A 126 16.97 -9.33 -13.83
N LEU A 127 15.97 -9.93 -13.16
CA LEU A 127 15.56 -9.57 -11.81
C LEU A 127 15.91 -10.64 -10.76
N HIS A 128 16.59 -11.71 -11.15
CA HIS A 128 16.90 -12.85 -10.29
C HIS A 128 15.67 -13.43 -9.57
N MET A 129 14.52 -13.46 -10.27
CA MET A 129 13.24 -13.96 -9.76
C MET A 129 12.92 -15.35 -10.33
N GLY A 130 12.04 -16.08 -9.64
CA GLY A 130 11.56 -17.37 -10.14
C GLY A 130 10.67 -17.22 -11.37
N GLN A 131 11.05 -17.84 -12.52
CA GLN A 131 10.25 -17.79 -13.75
C GLN A 131 8.79 -18.23 -13.54
N LYS A 132 8.58 -19.31 -12.77
CA LYS A 132 7.22 -19.80 -12.45
C LYS A 132 6.39 -18.80 -11.67
N GLN A 133 7.02 -18.05 -10.78
CA GLN A 133 6.35 -17.01 -9.98
C GLN A 133 5.86 -15.87 -10.88
N ILE A 134 6.72 -15.35 -11.76
CA ILE A 134 6.36 -14.28 -12.72
C ILE A 134 5.24 -14.75 -13.66
N GLY A 135 5.36 -15.97 -14.20
CA GLY A 135 4.35 -16.55 -15.07
C GLY A 135 2.98 -16.67 -14.38
N ALA A 136 2.96 -17.19 -13.16
CA ALA A 136 1.72 -17.31 -12.38
C ALA A 136 1.09 -15.93 -12.05
N GLN A 137 1.89 -14.90 -11.74
CA GLN A 137 1.38 -13.54 -11.53
C GLN A 137 0.71 -12.99 -12.80
N LEU A 138 1.33 -13.15 -13.96
CA LEU A 138 0.80 -12.67 -15.25
C LEU A 138 -0.47 -13.43 -15.65
N GLU A 139 -0.46 -14.77 -15.52
CA GLU A 139 -1.62 -15.61 -15.84
C GLU A 139 -2.81 -15.31 -14.94
N ASN A 140 -2.61 -15.21 -13.62
CA ASN A 140 -3.65 -14.86 -12.66
C ASN A 140 -4.23 -13.48 -12.93
N ALA A 141 -3.38 -12.49 -13.22
CA ALA A 141 -3.81 -11.15 -13.53
C ALA A 141 -4.65 -11.11 -14.82
N ARG A 142 -4.25 -11.86 -15.85
CA ARG A 142 -5.00 -12.01 -17.11
C ARG A 142 -6.33 -12.72 -16.90
N ALA A 143 -6.38 -13.77 -16.10
CA ALA A 143 -7.60 -14.50 -15.76
C ALA A 143 -8.62 -13.64 -15.00
N ASN A 144 -8.12 -12.71 -14.16
CA ASN A 144 -8.95 -11.76 -13.42
C ASN A 144 -9.31 -10.50 -14.22
N GLY A 145 -8.93 -10.41 -15.50
CA GLY A 145 -9.24 -9.27 -16.37
C GLY A 145 -8.58 -7.96 -15.94
N LEU A 146 -7.44 -8.03 -15.24
CA LEU A 146 -6.69 -6.85 -14.86
C LEU A 146 -6.01 -6.25 -16.09
N TYR A 147 -6.04 -4.93 -16.20
CA TYR A 147 -5.34 -4.21 -17.27
C TYR A 147 -3.81 -4.25 -17.11
N GLN A 148 -3.35 -4.07 -15.87
CA GLN A 148 -1.93 -4.10 -15.52
C GLN A 148 -1.68 -4.82 -14.21
N VAL A 149 -0.48 -5.35 -14.03
CA VAL A 149 -0.07 -6.05 -12.81
C VAL A 149 1.34 -5.61 -12.40
N ARG A 150 1.53 -5.45 -11.09
CA ARG A 150 2.86 -5.21 -10.50
C ARG A 150 3.63 -6.53 -10.44
N LEU A 151 4.79 -6.58 -11.10
CA LEU A 151 5.68 -7.74 -11.09
C LEU A 151 6.74 -7.65 -9.99
N ARG A 152 7.30 -6.44 -9.79
CA ARG A 152 8.33 -6.18 -8.80
C ARG A 152 8.16 -4.77 -8.25
N GLY A 153 8.12 -4.62 -6.93
CA GLY A 153 8.18 -3.33 -6.26
C GLY A 153 9.60 -3.00 -5.81
N ASP A 154 9.88 -1.70 -5.64
CA ASP A 154 11.12 -1.19 -5.05
C ASP A 154 12.38 -1.70 -5.74
N LEU A 155 12.45 -1.50 -7.07
CA LEU A 155 13.60 -1.87 -7.88
C LEU A 155 14.87 -1.19 -7.36
N SER A 156 15.95 -1.94 -7.25
CA SER A 156 17.28 -1.39 -7.05
C SER A 156 17.75 -0.61 -8.29
N TRP A 157 18.75 0.26 -8.12
CA TRP A 157 19.34 0.97 -9.27
C TRP A 157 19.92 0.03 -10.33
N GLU A 158 20.46 -1.11 -9.90
CA GLU A 158 20.98 -2.15 -10.79
C GLU A 158 19.86 -2.82 -11.57
N GLU A 159 18.77 -3.25 -10.90
CA GLU A 159 17.59 -3.83 -11.53
C GLU A 159 16.95 -2.83 -12.51
N LEU A 160 16.84 -1.56 -12.11
CA LEU A 160 16.32 -0.48 -12.96
C LEU A 160 17.15 -0.30 -14.22
N ALA A 161 18.48 -0.26 -14.09
CA ALA A 161 19.39 -0.14 -15.22
C ALA A 161 19.29 -1.34 -16.17
N HIS A 162 19.19 -2.56 -15.64
CA HIS A 162 18.97 -3.76 -16.44
C HIS A 162 17.66 -3.69 -17.22
N VAL A 163 16.55 -3.37 -16.55
CA VAL A 163 15.24 -3.25 -17.20
C VAL A 163 15.27 -2.16 -18.28
N ALA A 164 15.83 -0.99 -18.00
CA ALA A 164 15.93 0.11 -18.96
C ALA A 164 16.76 -0.26 -20.20
N THR A 165 17.86 -1.00 -20.03
CA THR A 165 18.71 -1.44 -21.11
C THR A 165 18.01 -2.43 -22.05
N TYR A 166 17.25 -3.36 -21.49
CA TYR A 166 16.56 -4.42 -22.23
C TYR A 166 15.09 -4.11 -22.53
N GLN A 167 14.62 -2.88 -22.25
CA GLN A 167 13.22 -2.50 -22.45
C GLN A 167 12.66 -2.80 -23.85
N PRO A 168 13.41 -2.61 -24.96
CA PRO A 168 12.92 -2.97 -26.29
C PRO A 168 12.59 -4.47 -26.46
N GLU A 169 13.18 -5.32 -25.64
CA GLU A 169 12.94 -6.77 -25.64
C GLU A 169 11.85 -7.22 -24.66
N LEU A 170 11.28 -6.30 -23.89
CA LEU A 170 10.30 -6.54 -22.85
C LEU A 170 8.94 -5.90 -23.20
N PRO A 171 8.22 -6.43 -24.21
CA PRO A 171 6.95 -5.85 -24.62
C PRO A 171 5.93 -5.86 -23.47
N GLY A 172 5.24 -4.75 -23.30
CA GLY A 172 4.25 -4.55 -22.24
C GLY A 172 4.82 -4.28 -20.84
N VAL A 173 6.14 -4.24 -20.68
CA VAL A 173 6.78 -3.92 -19.40
C VAL A 173 7.10 -2.43 -19.33
N LEU A 174 6.73 -1.81 -18.22
CA LEU A 174 7.03 -0.41 -17.94
C LEU A 174 7.52 -0.22 -16.51
N VAL A 175 8.37 0.77 -16.32
CA VAL A 175 8.80 1.20 -14.99
C VAL A 175 7.98 2.41 -14.59
N GLN A 176 7.35 2.33 -13.42
CA GLN A 176 6.53 3.40 -12.88
C GLN A 176 7.12 3.91 -11.56
N LEU A 177 7.20 5.24 -11.43
CA LEU A 177 7.57 5.87 -10.17
C LEU A 177 6.37 5.81 -9.21
N GLN A 178 6.59 5.23 -8.03
CA GLN A 178 5.60 5.15 -6.97
C GLN A 178 6.15 5.77 -5.67
N PRO A 179 5.37 6.58 -4.96
CA PRO A 179 5.76 7.03 -3.64
C PRO A 179 5.65 5.87 -2.65
N LYS A 180 6.78 5.52 -2.03
CA LYS A 180 6.85 4.50 -0.99
C LYS A 180 6.95 5.16 0.38
N ARG A 181 6.28 4.58 1.39
CA ARG A 181 6.30 5.08 2.75
C ARG A 181 7.68 4.90 3.36
N GLU A 182 8.13 5.87 4.12
CA GLU A 182 9.44 5.86 4.78
C GLU A 182 9.28 6.20 6.25
N TYR A 183 9.61 5.25 7.10
CA TYR A 183 9.65 5.41 8.55
C TYR A 183 11.07 5.80 8.94
N ARG A 184 11.27 7.05 9.40
CA ARG A 184 12.60 7.61 9.62
C ARG A 184 13.46 6.77 10.57
N GLN A 185 12.84 6.21 11.59
CA GLN A 185 13.44 5.23 12.49
C GLN A 185 12.48 4.04 12.57
N ASN A 186 12.76 3.00 11.79
CA ASN A 186 11.93 1.82 11.73
C ASN A 186 11.81 1.17 13.12
N GLY A 187 10.56 0.99 13.58
CA GLY A 187 10.25 0.51 14.91
C GLY A 187 9.98 1.60 15.95
N GLN A 188 10.42 2.86 15.73
CA GLN A 188 10.11 3.97 16.62
C GLN A 188 8.63 4.34 16.55
N ALA A 189 8.02 4.52 17.71
CA ALA A 189 6.59 4.82 17.87
C ALA A 189 5.68 3.94 17.04
N ALA A 190 6.10 2.69 16.74
CA ALA A 190 5.41 1.82 15.78
C ALA A 190 3.93 1.61 16.16
N HIS A 191 3.63 1.45 17.43
CA HIS A 191 2.27 1.28 17.92
C HIS A 191 1.40 2.55 17.80
N VAL A 192 2.01 3.73 17.77
CA VAL A 192 1.30 5.01 17.60
C VAL A 192 1.17 5.35 16.12
N LEU A 193 2.28 5.35 15.41
CA LEU A 193 2.32 5.70 13.98
C LEU A 193 1.53 4.69 13.15
N GLY A 194 1.66 3.40 13.47
CA GLY A 194 1.06 2.33 12.71
C GLY A 194 1.84 1.98 11.45
N TYR A 195 1.19 1.32 10.52
CA TYR A 195 1.78 0.86 9.27
C TYR A 195 0.77 0.82 8.13
N LEU A 196 1.29 0.76 6.92
CA LEU A 196 0.51 0.55 5.71
C LEU A 196 0.47 -0.94 5.33
N GLY A 197 -0.58 -1.33 4.64
CA GLY A 197 -0.68 -2.64 4.01
C GLY A 197 -1.50 -2.56 2.74
N GLU A 198 -1.25 -3.46 1.80
CA GLU A 198 -1.99 -3.52 0.55
C GLU A 198 -3.48 -3.75 0.82
N ILE A 199 -4.35 -3.01 0.12
CA ILE A 199 -5.79 -3.10 0.29
C ILE A 199 -6.30 -4.48 -0.15
N SER A 200 -7.19 -5.07 0.65
CA SER A 200 -7.80 -6.35 0.31
C SER A 200 -9.07 -6.17 -0.52
N GLU A 201 -9.42 -7.19 -1.31
CA GLU A 201 -10.68 -7.19 -2.07
C GLU A 201 -11.92 -6.99 -1.19
N ALA A 202 -11.91 -7.54 0.03
CA ALA A 202 -13.00 -7.38 0.98
C ALA A 202 -13.16 -5.91 1.42
N GLN A 203 -12.04 -5.18 1.59
CA GLN A 203 -12.08 -3.76 1.91
C GLN A 203 -12.58 -2.93 0.73
N LEU A 204 -12.16 -3.22 -0.49
CA LEU A 204 -12.66 -2.54 -1.70
C LEU A 204 -14.18 -2.74 -1.86
N LYS A 205 -14.68 -3.94 -1.61
CA LYS A 205 -16.13 -4.25 -1.67
C LYS A 205 -16.94 -3.61 -0.54
N SER A 206 -16.30 -3.17 0.55
CA SER A 206 -17.00 -2.55 1.70
C SER A 206 -17.56 -1.15 1.45
N GLY A 207 -17.16 -0.51 0.35
CA GLY A 207 -17.55 0.87 0.00
C GLY A 207 -16.85 1.96 0.81
N LYS A 208 -16.16 1.63 1.89
CA LYS A 208 -15.42 2.61 2.71
C LYS A 208 -14.15 3.14 2.04
N PHE A 209 -13.63 2.41 1.07
CA PHE A 209 -12.37 2.68 0.37
C PHE A 209 -12.59 2.96 -1.12
N ALA A 210 -13.64 3.73 -1.46
CA ALA A 210 -14.03 4.00 -2.86
C ALA A 210 -12.94 4.67 -3.71
N ASN A 211 -12.00 5.38 -3.08
CA ASN A 211 -10.90 6.08 -3.74
C ASN A 211 -9.66 5.20 -3.95
N TYR A 212 -9.69 3.95 -3.46
CA TYR A 212 -8.58 3.02 -3.58
C TYR A 212 -8.81 2.02 -4.72
N LYS A 213 -7.71 1.50 -5.25
CA LYS A 213 -7.68 0.47 -6.28
C LYS A 213 -6.90 -0.75 -5.78
N VAL A 214 -7.06 -1.86 -6.48
CA VAL A 214 -6.23 -3.06 -6.24
C VAL A 214 -4.74 -2.69 -6.34
N GLY A 215 -3.94 -3.11 -5.38
CA GLY A 215 -2.51 -2.79 -5.30
C GLY A 215 -2.17 -1.51 -4.53
N ASP A 216 -3.16 -0.74 -4.10
CA ASP A 216 -2.91 0.43 -3.25
C ASP A 216 -2.60 0.05 -1.80
N TYR A 217 -1.89 0.95 -1.13
CA TYR A 217 -1.60 0.83 0.29
C TYR A 217 -2.52 1.72 1.12
N VAL A 218 -3.10 1.14 2.15
CA VAL A 218 -4.04 1.80 3.09
C VAL A 218 -3.51 1.68 4.51
N GLY A 219 -3.81 2.66 5.36
CA GLY A 219 -3.50 2.60 6.78
C GLY A 219 -4.17 1.38 7.43
N ARG A 220 -3.37 0.53 8.11
CA ARG A 220 -3.86 -0.68 8.79
C ARG A 220 -3.98 -0.52 10.28
N TYR A 221 -3.20 0.36 10.86
CA TYR A 221 -3.11 0.55 12.29
C TYR A 221 -2.66 1.98 12.64
N GLY A 222 -2.87 2.40 13.89
CA GLY A 222 -2.38 3.66 14.44
C GLY A 222 -2.86 4.91 13.70
N ILE A 223 -2.01 5.92 13.67
CA ILE A 223 -2.27 7.21 12.99
C ILE A 223 -2.42 7.02 11.48
N GLU A 224 -1.69 6.08 10.89
CA GLU A 224 -1.84 5.76 9.46
C GLU A 224 -3.28 5.35 9.12
N LEU A 225 -3.95 4.58 9.98
CA LEU A 225 -5.35 4.21 9.82
C LEU A 225 -6.30 5.35 10.22
N ALA A 226 -6.08 5.94 11.39
CA ALA A 226 -6.99 6.94 11.94
C ALA A 226 -7.07 8.21 11.08
N CYS A 227 -5.95 8.59 10.45
CA CYS A 227 -5.84 9.76 9.61
C CYS A 227 -5.75 9.42 8.11
N ASP A 228 -6.10 8.20 7.71
CA ASP A 228 -5.94 7.70 6.34
C ASP A 228 -6.56 8.64 5.29
N ASN A 229 -7.79 9.11 5.52
CA ASN A 229 -8.49 10.03 4.61
C ASN A 229 -7.78 11.36 4.40
N TYR A 230 -7.03 11.85 5.39
CA TYR A 230 -6.26 13.08 5.28
C TYR A 230 -4.91 12.84 4.60
N LEU A 231 -4.29 11.71 4.93
CA LEU A 231 -2.96 11.36 4.45
C LEU A 231 -2.93 10.91 2.99
N MET A 232 -4.02 10.32 2.47
CA MET A 232 -4.06 9.65 1.17
C MET A 232 -3.78 10.58 -0.01
N GLY A 233 -4.34 11.81 -0.02
CA GLY A 233 -4.29 12.73 -1.17
C GLY A 233 -5.27 12.34 -2.30
N ALA A 234 -5.14 13.03 -3.44
CA ALA A 234 -5.98 12.77 -4.62
C ALA A 234 -5.12 12.35 -5.82
N ARG A 235 -5.57 11.32 -6.54
CA ARG A 235 -4.88 10.79 -7.70
C ARG A 235 -4.91 11.76 -8.86
N GLY A 236 -3.82 11.80 -9.59
CA GLY A 236 -3.74 12.37 -10.92
C GLY A 236 -3.83 11.29 -12.00
N HIS A 237 -3.83 11.72 -13.25
CA HIS A 237 -3.71 10.83 -14.39
C HIS A 237 -3.02 11.55 -15.55
N ARG A 238 -2.36 10.77 -16.39
CA ARG A 238 -1.73 11.22 -17.62
C ARG A 238 -2.26 10.39 -18.78
N ARG A 239 -2.79 11.07 -19.80
CA ARG A 239 -3.16 10.43 -21.05
C ARG A 239 -1.97 10.46 -21.98
N ILE A 240 -1.54 9.30 -22.40
CA ILE A 240 -0.46 9.13 -23.38
C ILE A 240 -0.98 8.46 -24.63
N GLU A 241 -0.30 8.75 -25.71
CA GLU A 241 -0.47 8.11 -26.99
C GLU A 241 0.60 7.05 -27.17
N VAL A 242 0.20 5.81 -27.50
CA VAL A 242 1.13 4.70 -27.68
C VAL A 242 1.10 4.18 -29.10
N ASP A 243 2.25 3.66 -29.55
CA ASP A 243 2.35 2.98 -30.84
C ASP A 243 1.84 1.51 -30.75
N ALA A 244 1.88 0.78 -31.88
CA ALA A 244 1.47 -0.62 -31.95
C ALA A 244 2.30 -1.56 -31.08
N TYR A 245 3.42 -1.09 -30.54
CA TYR A 245 4.29 -1.83 -29.62
C TYR A 245 4.14 -1.38 -28.16
N GLY A 246 3.17 -0.49 -27.87
CA GLY A 246 2.93 0.03 -26.54
C GLY A 246 3.92 1.10 -26.08
N ARG A 247 4.77 1.65 -26.98
CA ARG A 247 5.74 2.69 -26.64
C ARG A 247 5.08 4.07 -26.67
N GLU A 248 5.36 4.91 -25.68
CA GLU A 248 4.87 6.27 -25.62
C GLU A 248 5.35 7.09 -26.83
N PHE A 249 4.40 7.61 -27.60
CA PHE A 249 4.66 8.43 -28.78
C PHE A 249 4.37 9.92 -28.52
N GLY A 250 3.39 10.21 -27.67
CA GLY A 250 3.01 11.57 -27.31
C GLY A 250 2.23 11.65 -26.02
N GLN A 251 2.20 12.82 -25.41
CA GLN A 251 1.39 13.13 -24.26
C GLN A 251 0.24 14.05 -24.68
N MET A 252 -0.99 13.72 -24.30
CA MET A 252 -2.18 14.52 -24.65
C MET A 252 -2.53 15.51 -23.53
N ASP A 253 -2.88 15.01 -22.36
CA ASP A 253 -3.22 15.82 -21.19
C ASP A 253 -2.72 15.15 -19.91
N SER A 254 -2.61 15.92 -18.84
CA SER A 254 -2.19 15.43 -17.53
C SER A 254 -2.88 16.20 -16.42
N ILE A 255 -3.44 15.48 -15.47
CA ILE A 255 -3.88 16.03 -14.19
C ILE A 255 -2.87 15.57 -13.14
N SER A 256 -2.17 16.53 -12.56
CA SER A 256 -1.20 16.23 -11.50
C SER A 256 -1.88 15.71 -10.24
N PRO A 257 -1.30 14.73 -9.54
CA PRO A 257 -1.82 14.27 -8.27
C PRO A 257 -1.70 15.37 -7.19
N THR A 258 -2.67 15.44 -6.30
CA THR A 258 -2.63 16.34 -5.14
C THR A 258 -2.11 15.58 -3.93
N PRO A 259 -1.00 15.97 -3.31
CA PRO A 259 -0.48 15.31 -2.12
C PRO A 259 -1.48 15.32 -0.96
N GLY A 260 -1.41 14.31 -0.10
CA GLY A 260 -2.18 14.28 1.13
C GLY A 260 -1.76 15.37 2.13
N ALA A 261 -2.66 15.69 3.04
CA ALA A 261 -2.39 16.66 4.11
C ALA A 261 -1.39 16.09 5.13
N ASN A 262 -0.51 16.96 5.61
CA ASN A 262 0.41 16.59 6.69
C ASN A 262 -0.34 16.53 8.03
N VAL A 263 0.03 15.56 8.86
CA VAL A 263 -0.51 15.38 10.22
C VAL A 263 0.57 15.72 11.23
N TYR A 264 0.28 16.66 12.12
CA TYR A 264 1.17 17.06 13.22
C TYR A 264 0.68 16.38 14.51
N LEU A 265 1.56 15.60 15.11
CA LEU A 265 1.31 14.94 16.39
C LEU A 265 1.76 15.85 17.54
N THR A 266 1.30 15.55 18.75
CA THR A 266 1.80 16.20 19.96
C THR A 266 3.05 15.51 20.52
N LEU A 267 3.47 14.40 19.91
CA LEU A 267 4.67 13.66 20.29
C LEU A 267 5.91 14.54 20.14
N ASP A 268 6.81 14.45 21.11
CA ASP A 268 8.19 14.93 21.05
C ASP A 268 9.08 13.73 20.71
N SER A 269 9.72 13.78 19.54
CA SER A 269 10.50 12.65 19.04
C SER A 269 11.66 12.23 19.94
N ARG A 270 12.26 13.18 20.68
CA ARG A 270 13.35 12.92 21.62
C ARG A 270 12.83 12.26 22.89
N MET A 271 11.71 12.75 23.43
CA MET A 271 11.06 12.11 24.58
C MET A 271 10.54 10.71 24.25
N GLN A 272 10.04 10.51 23.03
CA GLN A 272 9.60 9.20 22.55
C GLN A 272 10.79 8.23 22.48
N GLN A 273 11.91 8.66 21.92
CA GLN A 273 13.11 7.84 21.83
C GLN A 273 13.63 7.45 23.23
N GLU A 274 13.73 8.42 24.14
CA GLU A 274 14.18 8.16 25.52
C GLU A 274 13.26 7.17 26.25
N ALA A 275 11.94 7.29 26.02
CA ALA A 275 10.99 6.34 26.60
C ALA A 275 11.13 4.93 26.05
N GLU A 276 11.46 4.79 24.77
CA GLU A 276 11.71 3.50 24.13
C GLU A 276 13.02 2.89 24.61
N ASP A 277 14.08 3.69 24.70
CA ASP A 277 15.40 3.27 25.21
C ASP A 277 15.31 2.78 26.67
N CYS A 278 14.51 3.45 27.51
CA CYS A 278 14.22 3.01 28.88
C CYS A 278 13.50 1.65 28.95
N LEU A 279 12.79 1.27 27.90
CA LEU A 279 12.06 0.01 27.77
C LEU A 279 12.87 -1.09 27.09
N GLU A 280 14.09 -0.81 26.63
CA GLU A 280 14.90 -1.80 25.93
C GLU A 280 15.05 -3.08 26.78
N GLY A 281 14.79 -4.23 26.16
CA GLY A 281 14.83 -5.54 26.81
C GLY A 281 13.71 -5.82 27.82
N LYS A 282 12.73 -4.93 27.97
CA LYS A 282 11.60 -5.07 28.90
C LYS A 282 10.28 -5.09 28.14
N ALA A 283 9.28 -5.77 28.71
CA ALA A 283 7.89 -5.67 28.26
C ALA A 283 7.17 -4.66 29.14
N GLY A 284 6.63 -3.59 28.53
CA GLY A 284 5.96 -2.54 29.28
C GLY A 284 5.54 -1.35 28.39
N ALA A 285 5.07 -0.29 29.03
CA ALA A 285 4.73 0.95 28.36
C ALA A 285 5.13 2.17 29.20
N ILE A 286 5.48 3.25 28.51
CA ILE A 286 5.71 4.58 29.09
C ILE A 286 4.85 5.58 28.36
N VAL A 287 4.08 6.38 29.11
CA VAL A 287 3.26 7.48 28.58
C VAL A 287 3.63 8.76 29.31
N ALA A 288 4.04 9.79 28.56
CA ALA A 288 4.30 11.12 29.08
C ALA A 288 3.22 12.10 28.60
N LEU A 289 2.62 12.81 29.54
CA LEU A 289 1.53 13.75 29.30
C LEU A 289 1.91 15.14 29.82
N ASP A 290 1.53 16.18 29.09
CA ASP A 290 1.53 17.54 29.64
C ASP A 290 0.25 17.72 30.49
N PRO A 291 0.36 17.89 31.80
CA PRO A 291 -0.82 17.94 32.68
C PRO A 291 -1.68 19.20 32.46
N ARG A 292 -1.13 20.24 31.84
CA ARG A 292 -1.84 21.52 31.58
C ARG A 292 -2.70 21.46 30.32
N SER A 293 -2.26 20.69 29.30
CA SER A 293 -2.93 20.65 28.00
C SER A 293 -3.52 19.28 27.67
N GLY A 294 -3.16 18.23 28.42
CA GLY A 294 -3.51 16.85 28.10
C GLY A 294 -2.78 16.28 26.88
N LYS A 295 -1.82 17.02 26.31
CA LYS A 295 -1.06 16.57 25.14
C LYS A 295 -0.19 15.38 25.50
N ILE A 296 -0.22 14.35 24.65
CA ILE A 296 0.66 13.18 24.75
C ILE A 296 2.01 13.56 24.13
N LEU A 297 3.06 13.57 24.94
CA LEU A 297 4.41 13.92 24.52
C LEU A 297 5.23 12.70 24.13
N ALA A 298 4.99 11.57 24.78
CA ALA A 298 5.55 10.28 24.43
C ALA A 298 4.54 9.16 24.76
N MET A 299 4.51 8.11 23.92
CA MET A 299 3.71 6.91 24.13
C MET A 299 4.49 5.73 23.56
N ALA A 300 5.30 5.10 24.40
CA ALA A 300 6.12 3.95 24.07
C ALA A 300 5.47 2.66 24.54
N SER A 301 5.57 1.61 23.74
CA SER A 301 5.16 0.25 24.05
C SER A 301 6.24 -0.71 23.58
N SER A 302 6.68 -1.62 24.45
CA SER A 302 7.75 -2.57 24.18
C SER A 302 7.30 -4.00 24.53
N PRO A 303 7.75 -5.02 23.77
CA PRO A 303 8.55 -4.93 22.55
C PRO A 303 7.81 -4.28 21.38
N THR A 304 8.56 -3.84 20.38
CA THR A 304 8.05 -3.17 19.18
C THR A 304 8.16 -4.07 17.94
N PHE A 305 7.71 -3.59 16.80
CA PHE A 305 7.75 -4.27 15.50
C PHE A 305 8.24 -3.34 14.39
N SER A 306 8.69 -3.94 13.27
CA SER A 306 9.11 -3.19 12.09
C SER A 306 7.92 -2.82 11.23
N GLN A 307 7.62 -1.52 11.04
CA GLN A 307 6.57 -1.03 10.15
C GLN A 307 6.88 -1.35 8.68
N GLU A 308 8.15 -1.24 8.29
CA GLU A 308 8.59 -1.54 6.93
C GLU A 308 8.39 -3.01 6.55
N ALA A 309 8.48 -3.94 7.51
CA ALA A 309 8.21 -5.35 7.27
C ALA A 309 6.75 -5.56 6.87
N PHE A 310 5.81 -4.86 7.50
CA PHE A 310 4.39 -4.91 7.14
C PHE A 310 4.13 -4.34 5.75
N GLU A 311 4.76 -3.22 5.40
CA GLU A 311 4.61 -2.60 4.09
C GLU A 311 5.13 -3.49 2.95
N ARG A 312 6.25 -4.18 3.17
CA ARG A 312 6.80 -5.14 2.19
C ARG A 312 5.95 -6.40 2.02
N GLY A 313 4.99 -6.60 2.91
CA GLY A 313 4.23 -7.84 3.02
C GLY A 313 4.99 -8.88 3.82
N LEU A 314 4.49 -9.22 5.01
CA LEU A 314 5.08 -10.23 5.88
C LEU A 314 4.92 -11.63 5.28
N PRO A 315 6.01 -12.41 5.13
CA PRO A 315 5.91 -13.82 4.81
C PRO A 315 5.07 -14.55 5.89
N PRO A 316 4.30 -15.60 5.52
CA PRO A 316 3.46 -16.33 6.48
C PRO A 316 4.22 -16.81 7.73
N GLN A 317 5.47 -17.23 7.57
CA GLN A 317 6.31 -17.67 8.68
C GLN A 317 6.66 -16.53 9.64
N GLU A 318 6.96 -15.34 9.12
CA GLU A 318 7.28 -14.16 9.94
C GLU A 318 6.02 -13.64 10.66
N TRP A 319 4.88 -13.63 9.97
CA TRP A 319 3.58 -13.35 10.58
C TRP A 319 3.27 -14.32 11.73
N GLN A 320 3.45 -15.62 11.51
CA GLN A 320 3.25 -16.63 12.53
C GLN A 320 4.16 -16.41 13.74
N ARG A 321 5.44 -16.09 13.51
CA ARG A 321 6.40 -15.77 14.58
C ARG A 321 5.93 -14.58 15.41
N LEU A 322 5.55 -13.47 14.76
CA LEU A 322 5.09 -12.24 15.45
C LEU A 322 3.77 -12.45 16.20
N SER A 323 2.83 -13.17 15.60
CA SER A 323 1.50 -13.39 16.17
C SER A 323 1.48 -14.40 17.32
N GLN A 324 2.43 -15.34 17.36
CA GLN A 324 2.58 -16.35 18.40
C GLN A 324 3.65 -16.02 19.45
N ASP A 325 4.33 -14.88 19.30
CA ASP A 325 5.33 -14.44 20.24
C ASP A 325 4.71 -14.17 21.61
N LYS A 326 5.21 -14.86 22.64
CA LYS A 326 4.75 -14.72 24.02
C LYS A 326 4.92 -13.32 24.60
N SER A 327 5.85 -12.54 24.01
CA SER A 327 6.05 -11.14 24.38
C SER A 327 5.06 -10.18 23.73
N HIS A 328 4.13 -10.68 22.89
CA HIS A 328 3.07 -9.91 22.21
C HIS A 328 3.55 -8.56 21.63
N PRO A 329 4.49 -8.54 20.66
CA PRO A 329 5.06 -7.30 20.14
C PRO A 329 4.05 -6.42 19.37
N LEU A 330 2.93 -6.97 18.95
CA LEU A 330 1.87 -6.23 18.23
C LEU A 330 0.88 -5.53 19.18
N GLU A 331 0.94 -5.83 20.48
CA GLU A 331 0.05 -5.23 21.48
C GLU A 331 0.52 -3.82 21.85
N ASN A 332 -0.33 -2.82 21.67
CA ASN A 332 -0.09 -1.50 22.23
C ASN A 332 -0.40 -1.50 23.72
N ARG A 333 0.60 -1.79 24.55
CA ARG A 333 0.47 -1.89 25.99
C ARG A 333 0.04 -0.60 26.67
N ALA A 334 0.32 0.55 26.05
CA ALA A 334 -0.09 1.85 26.55
C ALA A 334 -1.61 2.06 26.46
N LEU A 335 -2.27 1.41 25.48
CA LEU A 335 -3.71 1.56 25.23
C LEU A 335 -4.53 0.31 25.57
N GLN A 336 -3.97 -0.87 25.36
CA GLN A 336 -4.68 -2.15 25.45
C GLN A 336 -4.25 -2.98 26.67
N GLY A 337 -3.08 -2.68 27.25
CA GLY A 337 -2.56 -3.40 28.39
C GLY A 337 -3.44 -3.21 29.63
N GLN A 338 -3.80 -4.32 30.28
CA GLN A 338 -4.55 -4.31 31.52
C GLN A 338 -3.65 -4.77 32.67
N TYR A 339 -3.39 -3.85 33.59
CA TYR A 339 -2.49 -4.08 34.73
C TYR A 339 -3.19 -3.78 36.05
N PRO A 340 -2.94 -4.57 37.12
CA PRO A 340 -3.39 -4.21 38.45
C PRO A 340 -2.80 -2.85 38.84
N PRO A 341 -3.64 -1.87 39.26
CA PRO A 341 -3.16 -0.53 39.59
C PRO A 341 -2.25 -0.49 40.81
N GLY A 342 -2.34 -1.47 41.68
CA GLY A 342 -1.59 -1.51 42.94
C GLY A 342 -1.77 -0.24 43.76
N SER A 343 -0.69 0.22 44.43
CA SER A 343 -0.74 1.41 45.31
C SER A 343 -1.06 2.72 44.59
N THR A 344 -1.06 2.79 43.26
CA THR A 344 -1.54 4.00 42.56
C THR A 344 -3.02 4.23 42.75
N PHE A 345 -3.80 3.18 42.99
CA PHE A 345 -5.23 3.26 43.32
C PHE A 345 -5.51 3.95 44.66
N LYS A 346 -4.53 4.02 45.56
CA LYS A 346 -4.65 4.70 46.86
C LYS A 346 -4.92 6.19 46.74
N ILE A 347 -4.48 6.82 45.64
CA ILE A 347 -4.78 8.22 45.31
C ILE A 347 -6.29 8.40 45.15
N ILE A 348 -6.95 7.52 44.39
CA ILE A 348 -8.41 7.55 44.18
C ILE A 348 -9.15 7.33 45.49
N MET A 349 -8.66 6.39 46.27
CA MET A 349 -9.24 6.08 47.61
C MET A 349 -9.12 7.29 48.54
N ALA A 350 -7.99 7.96 48.58
CA ALA A 350 -7.76 9.17 49.38
C ALA A 350 -8.73 10.29 48.99
N VAL A 351 -8.85 10.57 47.69
CA VAL A 351 -9.78 11.58 47.16
C VAL A 351 -11.22 11.21 47.54
N ALA A 352 -11.63 9.95 47.32
CA ALA A 352 -12.96 9.47 47.66
C ALA A 352 -13.25 9.65 49.15
N GLY A 353 -12.31 9.29 50.04
CA GLY A 353 -12.45 9.41 51.49
C GLY A 353 -12.64 10.85 51.98
N LEU A 354 -11.87 11.78 51.39
CA LEU A 354 -11.95 13.22 51.72
C LEU A 354 -13.25 13.85 51.19
N GLU A 355 -13.58 13.61 49.92
CA GLU A 355 -14.76 14.20 49.27
C GLU A 355 -16.09 13.66 49.84
N GLU A 356 -16.15 12.39 50.21
CA GLU A 356 -17.31 11.79 50.88
C GLU A 356 -17.31 12.09 52.37
N LYS A 357 -16.33 12.83 52.90
CA LYS A 357 -16.17 13.23 54.30
C LYS A 357 -16.12 12.03 55.26
N VAL A 358 -15.63 10.90 54.80
CA VAL A 358 -15.47 9.67 55.59
C VAL A 358 -14.20 9.73 56.44
N ILE A 359 -13.23 10.50 55.98
CA ILE A 359 -11.97 10.82 56.67
C ILE A 359 -11.65 12.31 56.54
N THR A 360 -10.77 12.79 57.43
CA THR A 360 -10.04 14.06 57.27
C THR A 360 -8.54 13.79 57.12
N PRO A 361 -7.70 14.74 56.77
CA PRO A 361 -6.25 14.55 56.73
C PRO A 361 -5.63 14.06 58.04
N GLU A 362 -6.29 14.39 59.19
CA GLU A 362 -5.85 14.06 60.56
C GLU A 362 -6.36 12.67 60.98
N THR A 363 -7.35 12.07 60.26
CA THR A 363 -7.89 10.76 60.60
C THR A 363 -6.79 9.72 60.65
N THR A 364 -6.62 9.05 61.78
CA THR A 364 -5.61 7.99 61.99
C THR A 364 -6.22 6.61 62.04
N PHE A 365 -5.46 5.62 61.60
CA PHE A 365 -5.68 4.18 61.80
C PHE A 365 -4.41 3.55 62.32
N ASN A 366 -4.55 2.54 63.19
CA ASN A 366 -3.40 1.78 63.70
C ASN A 366 -3.13 0.59 62.80
N CYS A 367 -1.95 0.58 62.17
CA CYS A 367 -1.48 -0.51 61.33
C CYS A 367 -0.58 -1.46 62.11
N THR A 368 -1.12 -2.62 62.47
CA THR A 368 -0.41 -3.70 63.18
C THR A 368 0.31 -4.67 62.25
N GLY A 369 0.26 -4.43 60.90
CA GLY A 369 0.83 -5.29 59.88
C GLY A 369 -0.19 -6.09 59.06
N SER A 370 -1.45 -6.15 59.54
CA SER A 370 -2.57 -6.76 58.79
C SER A 370 -3.91 -6.20 59.26
N LEU A 371 -4.97 -6.46 58.48
CA LEU A 371 -6.38 -6.26 58.82
C LEU A 371 -7.14 -7.56 58.56
N VAL A 372 -7.92 -8.02 59.52
CA VAL A 372 -8.82 -9.14 59.32
C VAL A 372 -10.20 -8.63 58.92
N CYS A 373 -10.70 -9.10 57.79
CA CYS A 373 -12.02 -8.78 57.29
C CYS A 373 -12.71 -10.09 56.91
N GLY A 374 -13.77 -10.44 57.66
CA GLY A 374 -14.38 -11.75 57.57
C GLY A 374 -13.38 -12.87 57.92
N ASP A 375 -13.28 -13.87 57.04
CA ASP A 375 -12.39 -15.03 57.20
C ASP A 375 -10.99 -14.82 56.57
N HIS A 376 -10.70 -13.61 56.07
CA HIS A 376 -9.45 -13.32 55.35
C HIS A 376 -8.61 -12.29 56.08
N GLU A 377 -7.28 -12.54 56.11
CA GLU A 377 -6.27 -11.62 56.59
C GLU A 377 -5.60 -10.90 55.44
N PHE A 378 -5.76 -9.58 55.38
CA PHE A 378 -5.15 -8.69 54.40
C PHE A 378 -3.88 -8.07 54.97
N LYS A 379 -2.70 -8.43 54.43
CA LYS A 379 -1.42 -8.02 54.97
C LYS A 379 -0.96 -6.69 54.43
N CYS A 380 -0.27 -5.92 55.27
CA CYS A 380 0.52 -4.78 54.85
C CYS A 380 1.88 -5.26 54.38
N TRP A 381 2.50 -4.50 53.49
CA TRP A 381 3.87 -4.83 53.00
C TRP A 381 4.90 -4.77 54.16
N LYS A 382 4.70 -3.89 55.16
CA LYS A 382 5.57 -3.73 56.33
C LYS A 382 5.22 -4.76 57.40
N LYS A 383 6.09 -5.72 57.58
CA LYS A 383 5.95 -6.70 58.68
C LYS A 383 6.02 -5.98 60.04
N GLY A 384 5.04 -6.25 60.90
CA GLY A 384 4.89 -5.58 62.22
C GLY A 384 4.17 -4.24 62.17
N GLY A 385 3.76 -3.79 60.97
CA GLY A 385 2.93 -2.61 60.80
C GLY A 385 3.67 -1.28 60.86
N HIS A 386 2.88 -0.21 60.61
CA HIS A 386 3.37 1.19 60.59
C HIS A 386 3.04 1.92 61.89
N GLY A 387 2.27 1.27 62.81
CA GLY A 387 1.70 1.94 63.96
C GLY A 387 0.57 2.88 63.60
N GLU A 388 0.38 3.93 64.35
CA GLU A 388 -0.62 4.94 64.09
C GLU A 388 -0.22 5.82 62.90
N VAL A 389 -1.04 5.84 61.83
CA VAL A 389 -0.77 6.58 60.57
C VAL A 389 -1.98 7.42 60.21
N ASN A 390 -1.73 8.68 59.81
CA ASN A 390 -2.73 9.55 59.19
C ASN A 390 -2.68 9.42 57.68
N LEU A 391 -3.56 10.13 56.94
CA LEU A 391 -3.66 10.03 55.48
C LEU A 391 -2.33 10.39 54.77
N HIS A 392 -1.65 11.46 55.21
CA HIS A 392 -0.39 11.86 54.62
C HIS A 392 0.67 10.78 54.73
N ARG A 393 0.86 10.28 55.98
CA ARG A 393 1.83 9.22 56.24
C ARG A 393 1.46 7.89 55.57
N ALA A 394 0.16 7.58 55.47
CA ALA A 394 -0.32 6.40 54.77
C ALA A 394 -0.01 6.42 53.28
N LEU A 395 -0.07 7.58 52.60
CA LEU A 395 0.35 7.76 51.19
C LEU A 395 1.86 7.68 51.05
N VAL A 396 2.63 8.38 51.88
CA VAL A 396 4.10 8.39 51.85
C VAL A 396 4.69 7.01 52.07
N GLU A 397 4.20 6.29 53.10
CA GLU A 397 4.68 4.95 53.46
C GLU A 397 3.92 3.83 52.71
N SER A 398 2.95 4.19 51.88
CA SER A 398 2.12 3.22 51.14
C SER A 398 1.45 2.18 52.07
N CYS A 399 0.89 2.61 53.19
CA CYS A 399 0.31 1.73 54.19
C CYS A 399 -1.00 1.07 53.67
N ASP A 400 -0.99 -0.24 53.45
CA ASP A 400 -2.18 -0.96 52.94
C ASP A 400 -3.29 -0.99 53.94
N VAL A 401 -3.00 -1.24 55.21
CA VAL A 401 -4.00 -1.34 56.31
C VAL A 401 -4.81 -0.04 56.45
N TYR A 402 -4.18 1.13 56.28
CA TYR A 402 -4.93 2.39 56.27
C TYR A 402 -6.00 2.39 55.18
N PHE A 403 -5.67 1.98 53.99
CA PHE A 403 -6.58 1.99 52.85
C PHE A 403 -7.59 0.84 52.86
N TYR A 404 -7.30 -0.28 53.55
CA TYR A 404 -8.31 -1.31 53.84
C TYR A 404 -9.40 -0.77 54.77
N ASN A 405 -9.03 -0.14 55.87
CA ASN A 405 -9.99 0.52 56.80
C ASN A 405 -10.78 1.63 56.09
N LEU A 406 -10.13 2.41 55.22
CA LEU A 406 -10.82 3.42 54.43
C LEU A 406 -11.83 2.78 53.45
N GLY A 407 -11.47 1.64 52.85
CA GLY A 407 -12.33 0.89 51.94
C GLY A 407 -13.59 0.38 52.61
N GLU A 408 -13.47 -0.14 53.83
CA GLU A 408 -14.63 -0.56 54.64
C GLU A 408 -15.56 0.62 54.95
N ARG A 409 -15.02 1.78 55.29
CA ARG A 409 -15.83 2.98 55.57
C ARG A 409 -16.50 3.56 54.32
N LEU A 410 -15.82 3.53 53.17
CA LEU A 410 -16.36 4.01 51.88
C LEU A 410 -17.47 3.10 51.36
N GLY A 411 -17.26 1.80 51.40
CA GLY A 411 -18.06 0.82 50.70
C GLY A 411 -17.87 0.83 49.18
N ILE A 412 -18.26 -0.27 48.57
CA ILE A 412 -17.96 -0.54 47.13
C ILE A 412 -18.60 0.50 46.18
N ASP A 413 -19.81 0.97 46.51
CA ASP A 413 -20.53 1.91 45.64
C ASP A 413 -19.81 3.28 45.51
N ARG A 414 -19.29 3.81 46.64
CA ARG A 414 -18.53 5.08 46.61
C ARG A 414 -17.19 4.89 45.97
N ILE A 415 -16.50 3.77 46.17
CA ILE A 415 -15.25 3.42 45.49
C ILE A 415 -15.50 3.39 44.00
N ALA A 416 -16.51 2.66 43.53
CA ALA A 416 -16.87 2.56 42.10
C ALA A 416 -17.25 3.93 41.51
N LYS A 417 -18.03 4.74 42.24
CA LYS A 417 -18.42 6.11 41.84
C LYS A 417 -17.16 6.98 41.54
N TRP A 418 -16.21 6.98 42.48
CA TRP A 418 -14.99 7.78 42.33
C TRP A 418 -14.05 7.22 41.31
N SER A 419 -13.91 5.89 41.20
CA SER A 419 -13.14 5.25 40.15
C SER A 419 -13.61 5.68 38.73
N ARG A 420 -14.93 5.71 38.50
CA ARG A 420 -15.50 6.19 37.24
C ARG A 420 -15.23 7.68 37.00
N ARG A 421 -15.23 8.53 38.04
CA ARG A 421 -14.88 9.95 37.95
C ARG A 421 -13.44 10.16 37.50
N PHE A 422 -12.54 9.22 37.82
CA PHE A 422 -11.15 9.20 37.34
C PHE A 422 -11.01 8.48 36.00
N GLY A 423 -12.11 8.08 35.34
CA GLY A 423 -12.10 7.43 34.02
C GLY A 423 -11.84 5.91 34.06
N LEU A 424 -11.85 5.29 35.24
CA LEU A 424 -11.63 3.83 35.31
C LEU A 424 -12.96 3.08 35.12
N GLY A 425 -12.90 1.96 34.37
CA GLY A 425 -14.06 1.06 34.21
C GLY A 425 -15.16 1.63 33.29
N GLN A 426 -14.79 2.43 32.32
CA GLN A 426 -15.68 2.93 31.27
C GLN A 426 -15.45 2.21 29.95
#